data_ef419efcf7f4a922923f89838b33958c
#
_entry.id   ef419efcf7f4a922923f89838b33958c
#
_cell.length_a   1.000
_cell.length_b   1.000
_cell.length_c   1.000
_cell.angle_alpha   90.00
_cell.angle_beta   90.00
_cell.angle_gamma   90.00
#
_symmetry.space_group_name_H-M   'P 1'
#
loop_
_entity.id
_entity.type
_entity.pdbx_description
1 polymer ?
#
loop_
_entity_poly.entity_id
_entity_poly.type
_entity_poly.pdbx_seq_one_letter_code
_entity_poly.pdbx_strand_id
1 'polypeptide(L)'
;MEERKQLVYNSVTCQECNETIVSYHRHDYKTCSCPNEAMVDGGTDYLRYGAKDMTKIKIFAVYIDDDFELVRKYATRGGRGIDGKQPLTFVPLCEMNDDWLEAVLDYGGANWHMDLIKKEIQYRKDNGRTT
;
A
#
# COMPACT_ATOMS: atom_id res chain seq x y z
N MET A 1 -7.54 5.61 -25.12
CA MET A 1 -7.70 5.12 -23.71
C MET A 1 -6.44 5.45 -22.93
N GLU A 2 -6.62 6.11 -21.81
CA GLU A 2 -5.48 6.47 -20.99
C GLU A 2 -4.91 5.26 -20.27
N GLU A 3 -3.60 5.22 -20.19
CA GLU A 3 -2.90 4.20 -19.44
C GLU A 3 -3.07 4.47 -17.96
N ARG A 4 -3.38 3.43 -17.17
CA ARG A 4 -3.52 3.58 -15.74
C ARG A 4 -2.16 3.79 -15.09
N LYS A 5 -2.10 4.69 -14.11
CA LYS A 5 -0.90 4.90 -13.32
C LYS A 5 -0.70 3.71 -12.37
N GLN A 6 0.52 3.61 -11.84
CA GLN A 6 0.85 2.54 -10.89
C GLN A 6 0.00 2.66 -9.63
N LEU A 7 -0.67 1.58 -9.26
CA LEU A 7 -1.42 1.46 -8.02
C LEU A 7 -0.45 1.24 -6.87
N VAL A 8 -0.61 1.99 -5.76
CA VAL A 8 0.26 1.85 -4.61
C VAL A 8 -0.48 1.38 -3.35
N TYR A 9 -1.81 1.44 -3.34
CA TYR A 9 -2.62 0.97 -2.21
C TYR A 9 -3.98 0.54 -2.70
N ASN A 10 -4.48 -0.58 -2.17
CA ASN A 10 -5.68 -1.24 -2.69
C ASN A 10 -6.48 -1.80 -1.52
N SER A 11 -7.64 -1.20 -1.24
CA SER A 11 -8.46 -1.61 -0.09
C SER A 11 -9.94 -1.52 -0.38
N VAL A 12 -10.70 -2.27 0.41
CA VAL A 12 -12.17 -2.26 0.39
C VAL A 12 -12.66 -2.26 1.84
N THR A 13 -13.64 -1.42 2.12
CA THR A 13 -14.34 -1.42 3.41
C THR A 13 -15.75 -1.98 3.22
N CYS A 14 -16.08 -3.02 3.97
CA CYS A 14 -17.43 -3.57 3.98
C CYS A 14 -18.28 -2.77 4.95
N GLN A 15 -19.35 -2.14 4.46
CA GLN A 15 -20.22 -1.32 5.30
C GLN A 15 -21.18 -2.13 6.15
N GLU A 16 -21.33 -3.43 5.88
CA GLU A 16 -22.13 -4.31 6.72
C GLU A 16 -21.45 -4.65 8.03
N CYS A 17 -20.14 -4.93 7.99
CA CYS A 17 -19.38 -5.30 9.18
C CYS A 17 -18.34 -4.25 9.59
N ASN A 18 -18.17 -3.17 8.81
CA ASN A 18 -17.20 -2.11 9.03
C ASN A 18 -15.74 -2.57 9.00
N GLU A 19 -15.49 -3.73 8.43
CA GLU A 19 -14.13 -4.25 8.29
C GLU A 19 -13.47 -3.66 7.04
N THR A 20 -12.24 -3.17 7.17
CA THR A 20 -11.43 -2.74 6.04
C THR A 20 -10.39 -3.80 5.75
N ILE A 21 -10.36 -4.28 4.51
CA ILE A 21 -9.39 -5.27 4.05
C ILE A 21 -8.46 -4.64 3.02
N VAL A 22 -7.17 -4.98 3.10
CA VAL A 22 -6.14 -4.39 2.25
C VAL A 22 -5.41 -5.50 1.52
N SER A 23 -5.26 -5.35 0.20
CA SER A 23 -4.44 -6.25 -0.60
C SER A 23 -3.08 -5.60 -0.81
N TYR A 24 -2.00 -6.23 -0.32
CA TYR A 24 -0.68 -5.62 -0.30
C TYR A 24 0.21 -6.06 -1.46
N HIS A 25 -0.06 -7.22 -2.05
CA HIS A 25 0.78 -7.75 -3.13
C HIS A 25 -0.06 -8.53 -4.14
N ARG A 26 0.55 -8.88 -5.24
CA ARG A 26 -0.12 -9.64 -6.30
C ARG A 26 -0.70 -10.92 -5.74
N HIS A 27 -1.96 -11.19 -6.09
CA HIS A 27 -2.72 -12.37 -5.63
C HIS A 27 -2.96 -12.40 -4.12
N ASP A 28 -2.84 -11.26 -3.46
CA ASP A 28 -3.18 -11.15 -2.03
C ASP A 28 -4.69 -10.99 -1.89
N TYR A 29 -5.39 -12.10 -2.01
CA TYR A 29 -6.85 -12.15 -1.94
C TYR A 29 -7.29 -12.12 -0.47
N LYS A 30 -8.15 -11.16 -0.14
CA LYS A 30 -8.70 -11.03 1.21
C LYS A 30 -10.19 -10.82 1.15
N THR A 31 -10.89 -11.35 2.15
CA THR A 31 -12.33 -11.18 2.29
C THR A 31 -12.65 -10.70 3.70
N CYS A 32 -13.80 -10.02 3.82
CA CYS A 32 -14.31 -9.71 5.15
C CYS A 32 -15.00 -10.93 5.74
N SER A 33 -15.26 -10.89 7.05
CA SER A 33 -15.79 -12.03 7.79
C SER A 33 -17.31 -12.15 7.80
N CYS A 34 -18.02 -11.15 7.25
CA CYS A 34 -19.49 -11.14 7.28
C CYS A 34 -20.09 -11.77 6.01
N PRO A 35 -21.41 -12.07 6.02
CA PRO A 35 -22.07 -12.70 4.87
C PRO A 35 -22.01 -11.93 3.56
N ASN A 36 -21.69 -10.62 3.57
CA ASN A 36 -21.56 -9.86 2.35
C ASN A 36 -20.32 -10.29 1.53
N GLU A 37 -19.36 -10.93 2.17
CA GLU A 37 -18.17 -11.45 1.51
C GLU A 37 -17.46 -10.43 0.60
N ALA A 38 -17.27 -9.22 1.14
CA ALA A 38 -16.47 -8.23 0.43
C ALA A 38 -15.08 -8.77 0.21
N MET A 39 -14.51 -8.58 -1.00
CA MET A 39 -13.19 -9.08 -1.33
C MET A 39 -12.36 -8.02 -2.02
N VAL A 40 -11.05 -8.14 -1.88
CA VAL A 40 -10.06 -7.33 -2.57
C VAL A 40 -8.88 -8.20 -2.95
N ASP A 41 -8.28 -7.93 -4.10
CA ASP A 41 -7.19 -8.74 -4.64
C ASP A 41 -6.34 -7.88 -5.58
N GLY A 42 -5.10 -8.31 -5.84
CA GLY A 42 -4.23 -7.72 -6.83
C GLY A 42 -3.11 -6.84 -6.31
N GLY A 43 -3.17 -6.43 -5.04
CA GLY A 43 -2.11 -5.61 -4.43
C GLY A 43 -1.83 -4.34 -5.23
N THR A 44 -0.59 -4.17 -5.64
CA THR A 44 -0.18 -3.02 -6.45
C THR A 44 -0.18 -3.31 -7.95
N ASP A 45 -0.53 -4.54 -8.36
CA ASP A 45 -0.51 -4.91 -9.77
C ASP A 45 -1.85 -4.64 -10.47
N TYR A 46 -2.96 -4.91 -9.78
CA TYR A 46 -4.28 -4.65 -10.34
C TYR A 46 -5.31 -4.47 -9.23
N LEU A 47 -6.40 -3.78 -9.56
CA LEU A 47 -7.50 -3.53 -8.63
C LEU A 47 -8.65 -4.49 -8.95
N ARG A 48 -8.87 -5.44 -8.07
CA ARG A 48 -9.97 -6.38 -8.19
C ARG A 48 -10.74 -6.43 -6.87
N TYR A 49 -12.03 -6.25 -6.94
CA TYR A 49 -12.87 -6.21 -5.75
C TYR A 49 -14.26 -6.74 -6.09
N GLY A 50 -15.00 -7.09 -5.05
CA GLY A 50 -16.36 -7.55 -5.21
C GLY A 50 -17.03 -7.79 -3.88
N ALA A 51 -18.33 -8.08 -3.92
CA ALA A 51 -19.13 -8.42 -2.76
C ALA A 51 -20.45 -8.99 -3.24
N LYS A 52 -21.19 -9.62 -2.36
CA LYS A 52 -22.55 -10.07 -2.70
C LYS A 52 -23.45 -8.85 -2.95
N ASP A 53 -23.35 -7.83 -2.10
CA ASP A 53 -24.03 -6.57 -2.30
C ASP A 53 -23.01 -5.46 -2.50
N MET A 54 -22.79 -5.07 -3.75
CA MET A 54 -21.80 -4.05 -4.12
C MET A 54 -22.16 -2.67 -3.61
N THR A 55 -23.44 -2.44 -3.27
CA THR A 55 -23.83 -1.14 -2.71
C THR A 55 -23.38 -0.95 -1.26
N LYS A 56 -22.90 -2.00 -0.63
CA LYS A 56 -22.47 -2.00 0.77
C LYS A 56 -20.95 -2.02 0.93
N ILE A 57 -20.21 -1.64 -0.10
CA ILE A 57 -18.74 -1.57 0.01
C ILE A 57 -18.25 -0.21 -0.45
N LYS A 58 -17.10 0.19 0.10
CA LYS A 58 -16.36 1.38 -0.34
C LYS A 58 -14.97 0.95 -0.77
N ILE A 59 -14.58 1.35 -1.98
CA ILE A 59 -13.25 1.09 -2.50
C ILE A 59 -12.38 2.30 -2.19
N PHE A 60 -11.16 2.06 -1.68
CA PHE A 60 -10.17 3.10 -1.50
C PHE A 60 -8.86 2.65 -2.11
N ALA A 61 -8.46 3.32 -3.18
CA ALA A 61 -7.23 3.02 -3.90
C ALA A 61 -6.41 4.29 -4.04
N VAL A 62 -5.09 4.16 -3.92
CA VAL A 62 -4.15 5.26 -4.08
C VAL A 62 -3.20 4.92 -5.22
N TYR A 63 -2.96 5.89 -6.10
CA TYR A 63 -2.08 5.74 -7.25
C TYR A 63 -0.83 6.60 -7.07
N ILE A 64 0.23 6.24 -7.78
CA ILE A 64 1.55 6.86 -7.61
C ILE A 64 1.54 8.36 -7.91
N ASP A 65 0.63 8.83 -8.75
CA ASP A 65 0.53 10.26 -9.11
C ASP A 65 -0.46 11.05 -8.26
N ASP A 66 -1.04 10.43 -7.24
CA ASP A 66 -1.84 11.15 -6.25
C ASP A 66 -0.93 12.05 -5.42
N ASP A 67 -1.53 12.97 -4.66
CA ASP A 67 -0.80 13.87 -3.78
C ASP A 67 0.17 13.05 -2.90
N PHE A 68 1.44 13.44 -2.88
CA PHE A 68 2.45 12.66 -2.15
C PHE A 68 2.17 12.58 -0.65
N GLU A 69 1.52 13.58 -0.07
CA GLU A 69 1.06 13.51 1.33
C GLU A 69 0.18 12.28 1.55
N LEU A 70 -0.67 11.97 0.58
CA LEU A 70 -1.53 10.78 0.63
C LEU A 70 -0.72 9.52 0.32
N VAL A 71 0.09 9.56 -0.73
CA VAL A 71 0.86 8.39 -1.18
C VAL A 71 1.76 7.88 -0.06
N ARG A 72 2.48 8.76 0.63
CA ARG A 72 3.43 8.34 1.67
C ARG A 72 2.75 7.69 2.88
N LYS A 73 1.48 7.96 3.09
CA LYS A 73 0.71 7.35 4.18
C LYS A 73 0.19 5.96 3.84
N TYR A 74 0.05 5.66 2.57
CA TYR A 74 -0.60 4.41 2.13
C TYR A 74 0.31 3.48 1.34
N ALA A 75 1.27 3.98 0.58
CA ALA A 75 2.24 3.12 -0.10
C ALA A 75 3.12 2.44 0.94
N THR A 76 3.31 1.12 0.81
CA THR A 76 3.98 0.33 1.84
C THR A 76 5.19 -0.41 1.31
N ARG A 77 6.04 -0.83 2.25
CA ARG A 77 7.14 -1.75 2.00
C ARG A 77 6.98 -2.95 2.93
N GLY A 78 7.04 -4.14 2.37
CA GLY A 78 7.00 -5.37 3.16
C GLY A 78 8.34 -5.63 3.85
N GLY A 79 8.30 -6.15 5.06
CA GLY A 79 9.51 -6.48 5.79
C GLY A 79 9.28 -7.51 6.88
N ARG A 80 10.36 -8.15 7.30
CA ARG A 80 10.34 -9.19 8.33
C ARG A 80 11.19 -8.83 9.54
N GLY A 81 11.28 -7.52 9.84
CA GLY A 81 12.04 -7.02 10.97
C GLY A 81 13.54 -6.97 10.70
N ILE A 82 14.29 -6.52 11.71
CA ILE A 82 15.74 -6.34 11.58
C ILE A 82 16.46 -7.67 11.33
N ASP A 83 16.01 -8.75 11.98
CA ASP A 83 16.63 -10.07 11.85
C ASP A 83 16.11 -10.86 10.61
N GLY A 84 15.13 -10.32 9.90
CA GLY A 84 14.54 -10.97 8.74
C GLY A 84 13.70 -12.20 9.04
N LYS A 85 13.40 -12.45 10.32
CA LYS A 85 12.70 -13.68 10.76
C LYS A 85 11.31 -13.41 11.33
N GLN A 86 10.90 -12.15 11.44
CA GLN A 86 9.59 -11.81 11.96
C GLN A 86 8.51 -12.05 10.89
N PRO A 87 7.24 -12.19 11.29
CA PRO A 87 6.17 -12.28 10.31
C PRO A 87 6.20 -11.11 9.34
N LEU A 88 5.87 -11.37 8.07
CA LEU A 88 5.83 -10.33 7.05
C LEU A 88 4.81 -9.26 7.42
N THR A 89 5.25 -8.02 7.49
CA THR A 89 4.36 -6.87 7.71
C THR A 89 4.61 -5.84 6.62
N PHE A 90 3.62 -4.99 6.39
CA PHE A 90 3.69 -3.93 5.39
C PHE A 90 3.61 -2.59 6.10
N VAL A 91 4.63 -1.77 5.93
CA VAL A 91 4.81 -0.52 6.67
C VAL A 91 4.70 0.66 5.70
N PRO A 92 3.86 1.66 6.00
CA PRO A 92 3.78 2.86 5.16
C PRO A 92 5.11 3.58 5.06
N LEU A 93 5.36 4.22 3.92
CA LEU A 93 6.62 4.96 3.72
C LEU A 93 6.90 5.94 4.85
N CYS A 94 5.87 6.64 5.29
CA CYS A 94 6.03 7.66 6.33
C CYS A 94 6.42 7.10 7.69
N GLU A 95 6.30 5.78 7.89
CA GLU A 95 6.66 5.12 9.15
C GLU A 95 7.97 4.37 9.06
N MET A 96 8.59 4.27 7.89
CA MET A 96 9.90 3.66 7.74
C MET A 96 10.97 4.59 8.33
N ASN A 97 11.97 4.01 9.02
CA ASN A 97 13.08 4.83 9.49
C ASN A 97 14.05 5.13 8.34
N ASP A 98 14.92 6.11 8.55
CA ASP A 98 15.84 6.58 7.50
C ASP A 98 16.81 5.48 7.05
N ASP A 99 17.31 4.68 7.97
CA ASP A 99 18.23 3.60 7.65
C ASP A 99 17.58 2.57 6.76
N TRP A 100 16.31 2.25 7.01
CA TRP A 100 15.57 1.30 6.19
C TRP A 100 15.37 1.84 4.78
N LEU A 101 15.00 3.12 4.65
CA LEU A 101 14.84 3.75 3.34
C LEU A 101 16.13 3.65 2.52
N GLU A 102 17.27 3.95 3.12
CA GLU A 102 18.56 3.84 2.45
C GLU A 102 18.89 2.40 2.08
N ALA A 103 18.61 1.44 2.97
CA ALA A 103 18.84 0.03 2.71
C ALA A 103 18.02 -0.47 1.53
N VAL A 104 16.77 0.00 1.39
CA VAL A 104 15.91 -0.37 0.27
C VAL A 104 16.50 0.13 -1.05
N LEU A 105 17.03 1.35 -1.06
CA LEU A 105 17.69 1.88 -2.27
C LEU A 105 18.88 1.05 -2.68
N ASP A 106 19.70 0.60 -1.71
CA ASP A 106 20.85 -0.24 -1.98
C ASP A 106 20.45 -1.62 -2.50
N TYR A 107 19.38 -2.17 -1.94
CA TYR A 107 18.87 -3.48 -2.36
C TYR A 107 18.29 -3.42 -3.77
N GLY A 108 17.57 -2.34 -4.09
CA GLY A 108 16.94 -2.18 -5.39
C GLY A 108 15.56 -2.81 -5.46
N GLY A 109 14.94 -2.68 -6.61
CA GLY A 109 13.61 -3.21 -6.87
C GLY A 109 12.97 -2.52 -8.07
N ALA A 110 11.65 -2.61 -8.16
CA ALA A 110 10.90 -1.99 -9.25
C ALA A 110 11.14 -0.47 -9.29
N ASN A 111 11.28 0.07 -10.48
CA ASN A 111 11.61 1.50 -10.65
C ASN A 111 10.61 2.42 -9.95
N TRP A 112 9.32 2.13 -10.06
CA TRP A 112 8.30 2.98 -9.43
C TRP A 112 8.45 2.99 -7.91
N HIS A 113 8.79 1.85 -7.32
CA HIS A 113 8.97 1.74 -5.88
C HIS A 113 10.22 2.50 -5.42
N MET A 114 11.31 2.37 -6.19
CA MET A 114 12.55 3.11 -5.89
C MET A 114 12.31 4.62 -5.98
N ASP A 115 11.51 5.06 -6.94
CA ASP A 115 11.16 6.47 -7.07
C ASP A 115 10.39 6.97 -5.84
N LEU A 116 9.49 6.15 -5.31
CA LEU A 116 8.75 6.51 -4.09
C LEU A 116 9.68 6.62 -2.89
N ILE A 117 10.62 5.70 -2.74
CA ILE A 117 11.60 5.76 -1.65
C ILE A 117 12.43 7.05 -1.73
N LYS A 118 12.88 7.40 -2.92
CA LYS A 118 13.63 8.65 -3.14
C LYS A 118 12.78 9.87 -2.81
N LYS A 119 11.51 9.86 -3.18
CA LYS A 119 10.58 10.95 -2.87
C LYS A 119 10.38 11.10 -1.37
N GLU A 120 10.28 10.01 -0.64
CA GLU A 120 10.12 10.06 0.80
C GLU A 120 11.36 10.66 1.48
N ILE A 121 12.53 10.25 1.03
CA ILE A 121 13.79 10.80 1.55
C ILE A 121 13.84 12.30 1.29
N GLN A 122 13.51 12.73 0.07
CA GLN A 122 13.51 14.15 -0.29
C GLN A 122 12.45 14.93 0.48
N TYR A 123 11.27 14.34 0.67
CA TYR A 123 10.19 14.95 1.44
C TYR A 123 10.65 15.27 2.87
N ARG A 124 11.37 14.34 3.49
CA ARG A 124 11.88 14.54 4.86
C ARG A 124 12.91 15.65 4.92
N LYS A 125 13.78 15.75 3.92
CA LYS A 125 14.76 16.82 3.82
C LYS A 125 14.07 18.18 3.66
N ASP A 126 13.08 18.26 2.79
CA ASP A 126 12.37 19.49 2.47
C ASP A 126 11.54 19.99 3.65
N ASN A 127 11.05 19.10 4.48
CA ASN A 127 10.18 19.44 5.60
C ASN A 127 10.91 19.41 6.95
N GLY A 128 12.25 19.33 6.92
CA GLY A 128 13.06 19.36 8.13
C GLY A 128 12.85 18.17 9.05
N ARG A 129 12.27 17.08 8.53
CA ARG A 129 11.96 15.91 9.32
C ARG A 129 13.15 14.97 9.38
N THR A 130 13.51 14.61 10.60
CA THR A 130 14.46 13.52 10.84
C THR A 130 13.76 12.47 11.69
N THR A 131 14.09 11.23 11.47
CA THR A 131 13.53 10.16 12.31
C THR A 131 14.48 9.76 13.41
#